data_70ab26e4f96b107d105c972f5940fc4d
#
_entry.id   70ab26e4f96b107d105c972f5940fc4d
#
_cell.length_a   1.000
_cell.length_b   1.000
_cell.length_c   1.000
_cell.angle_alpha   90.00
_cell.angle_beta   90.00
_cell.angle_gamma   90.00
#
_symmetry.space_group_name_H-M   'P 1'
#
loop_
_entity.id
_entity.type
_entity.pdbx_description
1 polymer ?
#
loop_
_entity_poly.entity_id
_entity_poly.type
_entity_poly.pdbx_seq_one_letter_code
_entity_poly.pdbx_strand_id
1 'polypeptide(L)'
;MENYTKKKQNTFISEEEKTLDWNDLQNSFKKTFGTEIYNSWLQKISLVKEYNDYLILGVPTRFFRDWIVSRYLDKILEQVKNFKPSLNRIEFKIIEENKQNQEIIKIDELNKVTEIKDSILNYNRLNPNLNFDSFIKGKSNDIALSYSKKVCEHISRYNPLYICGGVGLGKTHLLNAIGLNLQNNNNVMFISAERFMYHFIKSIKKNDMVNFKDFFRKSSVFIIDDIQFISGKESLQ
;
A
#
# COMPACT_ATOMS: atom_id res chain seq x y z
N MET A 1 -58.80 -44.23 -30.22
CA MET A 1 -58.87 -43.67 -28.89
C MET A 1 -57.52 -42.96 -28.65
N GLU A 2 -57.56 -41.66 -28.82
CA GLU A 2 -56.37 -40.78 -28.80
C GLU A 2 -56.11 -40.33 -27.41
N ASN A 3 -54.86 -40.48 -26.98
CA ASN A 3 -54.39 -39.92 -25.72
C ASN A 3 -53.43 -38.74 -26.00
N TYR A 4 -53.95 -37.54 -25.76
CA TYR A 4 -53.21 -36.30 -25.75
C TYR A 4 -52.28 -36.21 -24.54
N THR A 5 -50.96 -36.21 -24.78
CA THR A 5 -49.94 -35.82 -23.83
C THR A 5 -49.53 -34.37 -24.07
N LYS A 6 -50.01 -33.47 -23.23
CA LYS A 6 -49.58 -32.06 -23.18
C LYS A 6 -48.15 -31.97 -22.66
N LYS A 7 -47.22 -31.61 -23.51
CA LYS A 7 -45.88 -31.14 -23.15
C LYS A 7 -46.00 -29.78 -22.46
N LYS A 8 -45.69 -29.71 -21.17
CA LYS A 8 -45.42 -28.44 -20.48
C LYS A 8 -44.05 -27.93 -20.99
N GLN A 9 -44.08 -26.85 -21.74
CA GLN A 9 -42.90 -26.06 -22.04
C GLN A 9 -42.54 -25.30 -20.77
N ASN A 10 -41.44 -25.71 -20.11
CA ASN A 10 -40.76 -24.92 -19.11
C ASN A 10 -39.99 -23.81 -19.83
N THR A 11 -40.55 -22.61 -19.79
CA THR A 11 -39.87 -21.38 -20.14
C THR A 11 -38.78 -21.12 -19.04
N PHE A 12 -37.56 -21.51 -19.31
CA PHE A 12 -36.43 -21.01 -18.54
C PHE A 12 -36.27 -19.54 -18.92
N ILE A 13 -36.73 -18.65 -18.05
CA ILE A 13 -36.36 -17.25 -18.08
C ILE A 13 -34.89 -17.24 -17.66
N SER A 14 -34.00 -17.00 -18.61
CA SER A 14 -32.62 -16.68 -18.34
C SER A 14 -32.61 -15.33 -17.62
N GLU A 15 -32.43 -15.33 -16.30
CA GLU A 15 -31.99 -14.14 -15.59
C GLU A 15 -30.65 -13.73 -16.23
N GLU A 16 -30.65 -12.64 -16.98
CA GLU A 16 -29.43 -11.99 -17.41
C GLU A 16 -28.60 -11.70 -16.17
N GLU A 17 -27.50 -12.42 -15.99
CA GLU A 17 -26.51 -12.19 -14.90
C GLU A 17 -26.00 -10.78 -15.08
N LYS A 18 -26.50 -9.86 -14.26
CA LYS A 18 -26.08 -8.47 -14.22
C LYS A 18 -24.61 -8.43 -13.85
N THR A 19 -23.74 -8.05 -14.79
CA THR A 19 -22.33 -7.82 -14.53
C THR A 19 -22.17 -6.72 -13.47
N LEU A 20 -21.24 -6.89 -12.55
CA LEU A 20 -20.99 -5.93 -11.47
C LEU A 20 -20.50 -4.60 -12.06
N ASP A 21 -21.24 -3.51 -11.85
CA ASP A 21 -20.75 -2.18 -12.19
C ASP A 21 -19.71 -1.74 -11.15
N TRP A 22 -18.44 -1.72 -11.58
CA TRP A 22 -17.33 -1.36 -10.73
C TRP A 22 -17.38 0.09 -10.22
N ASN A 23 -17.88 1.01 -11.05
CA ASN A 23 -18.00 2.42 -10.69
C ASN A 23 -19.04 2.62 -9.58
N ASP A 24 -20.16 1.93 -9.68
CA ASP A 24 -21.21 1.97 -8.67
C ASP A 24 -20.71 1.37 -7.35
N LEU A 25 -19.96 0.29 -7.40
CA LEU A 25 -19.34 -0.31 -6.21
C LEU A 25 -18.30 0.63 -5.57
N GLN A 26 -17.47 1.31 -6.35
CA GLN A 26 -16.54 2.31 -5.84
C GLN A 26 -17.25 3.49 -5.18
N ASN A 27 -18.34 3.95 -5.76
CA ASN A 27 -19.19 4.99 -5.16
C ASN A 27 -19.80 4.54 -3.83
N SER A 28 -20.22 3.28 -3.75
CA SER A 28 -20.68 2.67 -2.50
C SER A 28 -19.58 2.60 -1.45
N PHE A 29 -18.35 2.21 -1.82
CA PHE A 29 -17.20 2.24 -0.92
C PHE A 29 -16.94 3.65 -0.37
N LYS A 30 -17.00 4.68 -1.23
CA LYS A 30 -16.81 6.06 -0.80
C LYS A 30 -17.85 6.51 0.22
N LYS A 31 -19.12 6.10 0.06
CA LYS A 31 -20.21 6.39 1.00
C LYS A 31 -20.06 5.64 2.32
N THR A 32 -19.69 4.34 2.27
CA THR A 32 -19.68 3.46 3.44
C THR A 32 -18.44 3.66 4.30
N PHE A 33 -17.27 3.89 3.69
CA PHE A 33 -16.00 3.99 4.41
C PHE A 33 -15.55 5.44 4.66
N GLY A 34 -16.21 6.42 4.03
CA GLY A 34 -15.84 7.82 4.07
C GLY A 34 -14.74 8.18 3.06
N THR A 35 -14.64 9.49 2.75
CA THR A 35 -13.74 10.00 1.71
C THR A 35 -12.26 9.78 2.04
N GLU A 36 -11.88 9.84 3.29
CA GLU A 36 -10.48 9.68 3.73
C GLU A 36 -9.99 8.24 3.51
N ILE A 37 -10.73 7.25 3.99
CA ILE A 37 -10.39 5.83 3.84
C ILE A 37 -10.46 5.44 2.36
N TYR A 38 -11.47 5.93 1.64
CA TYR A 38 -11.62 5.67 0.22
C TYR A 38 -10.42 6.19 -0.57
N ASN A 39 -10.05 7.45 -0.44
CA ASN A 39 -8.94 8.06 -1.19
C ASN A 39 -7.58 7.44 -0.83
N SER A 40 -7.37 7.11 0.45
CA SER A 40 -6.10 6.55 0.93
C SER A 40 -5.91 5.09 0.54
N TRP A 41 -6.99 4.31 0.50
CA TRP A 41 -6.93 2.85 0.41
C TRP A 41 -7.80 2.26 -0.71
N LEU A 42 -9.11 2.49 -0.69
CA LEU A 42 -10.03 1.74 -1.54
C LEU A 42 -10.00 2.18 -3.00
N GLN A 43 -9.65 3.43 -3.27
CA GLN A 43 -9.48 3.95 -4.63
C GLN A 43 -8.39 3.22 -5.43
N LYS A 44 -7.39 2.67 -4.73
CA LYS A 44 -6.28 1.94 -5.36
C LYS A 44 -6.60 0.47 -5.65
N ILE A 45 -7.79 0.01 -5.29
CA ILE A 45 -8.28 -1.32 -5.64
C ILE A 45 -8.84 -1.25 -7.04
N SER A 46 -8.52 -2.23 -7.88
CA SER A 46 -9.07 -2.41 -9.22
C SER A 46 -9.78 -3.75 -9.36
N LEU A 47 -10.81 -3.82 -10.20
CA LEU A 47 -11.42 -5.09 -10.57
C LEU A 47 -10.54 -5.77 -11.62
N VAL A 48 -10.02 -6.95 -11.31
CA VAL A 48 -9.21 -7.76 -12.24
C VAL A 48 -10.07 -8.71 -13.01
N LYS A 49 -10.93 -9.45 -12.30
CA LYS A 49 -11.81 -10.44 -12.89
C LYS A 49 -12.99 -10.74 -11.97
N GLU A 50 -14.15 -10.98 -12.60
CA GLU A 50 -15.35 -11.42 -11.95
C GLU A 50 -15.66 -12.87 -12.35
N TYR A 51 -16.05 -13.67 -11.37
CA TYR A 51 -16.57 -15.02 -11.53
C TYR A 51 -17.95 -15.11 -10.88
N ASN A 52 -18.64 -16.22 -11.05
CA ASN A 52 -20.01 -16.36 -10.56
C ASN A 52 -20.12 -16.25 -9.04
N ASP A 53 -19.13 -16.77 -8.30
CA ASP A 53 -19.15 -16.90 -6.84
C ASP A 53 -18.04 -16.08 -6.14
N TYR A 54 -17.06 -15.53 -6.87
CA TYR A 54 -15.99 -14.72 -6.32
C TYR A 54 -15.45 -13.64 -7.24
N LEU A 55 -14.79 -12.63 -6.63
CA LEU A 55 -14.10 -11.55 -7.32
C LEU A 55 -12.59 -11.65 -7.12
N ILE A 56 -11.84 -11.29 -8.17
CA ILE A 56 -10.40 -11.01 -8.06
C ILE A 56 -10.20 -9.50 -8.11
N LEU A 57 -9.73 -8.94 -7.00
CA LEU A 57 -9.40 -7.53 -6.86
C LEU A 57 -7.89 -7.32 -6.94
N GLY A 58 -7.48 -6.34 -7.73
CA GLY A 58 -6.09 -5.92 -7.85
C GLY A 58 -5.70 -4.92 -6.79
N VAL A 59 -4.51 -5.09 -6.21
CA VAL A 59 -3.92 -4.18 -5.23
C VAL A 59 -2.45 -3.94 -5.54
N PRO A 60 -1.90 -2.74 -5.24
CA PRO A 60 -0.55 -2.39 -5.67
C PRO A 60 0.56 -3.16 -4.93
N THR A 61 0.35 -3.54 -3.66
CA THR A 61 1.39 -4.22 -2.86
C THR A 61 0.82 -5.29 -1.94
N ARG A 62 1.71 -6.20 -1.45
CA ARG A 62 1.35 -7.20 -0.43
C ARG A 62 0.89 -6.56 0.87
N PHE A 63 1.54 -5.47 1.27
CA PHE A 63 1.12 -4.69 2.44
C PHE A 63 -0.31 -4.18 2.30
N PHE A 64 -0.62 -3.61 1.14
CA PHE A 64 -1.94 -3.07 0.83
C PHE A 64 -3.02 -4.15 0.95
N ARG A 65 -2.75 -5.34 0.39
CA ARG A 65 -3.61 -6.52 0.55
C ARG A 65 -3.83 -6.89 2.01
N ASP A 66 -2.74 -7.10 2.75
CA ASP A 66 -2.79 -7.59 4.14
C ASP A 66 -3.49 -6.57 5.05
N TRP A 67 -3.30 -5.28 4.77
CA TRP A 67 -3.99 -4.20 5.47
C TRP A 67 -5.50 -4.20 5.22
N ILE A 68 -5.93 -4.27 3.96
CA ILE A 68 -7.35 -4.30 3.59
C ILE A 68 -8.00 -5.55 4.14
N VAL A 69 -7.38 -6.71 3.96
CA VAL A 69 -7.91 -8.00 4.45
C VAL A 69 -8.10 -7.99 5.97
N SER A 70 -7.13 -7.44 6.71
CA SER A 70 -7.21 -7.46 8.18
C SER A 70 -8.25 -6.52 8.79
N ARG A 71 -8.71 -5.50 8.05
CA ARG A 71 -9.57 -4.45 8.61
C ARG A 71 -10.88 -4.24 7.89
N TYR A 72 -10.91 -4.47 6.59
CA TYR A 72 -12.03 -4.05 5.75
C TYR A 72 -12.63 -5.17 4.92
N LEU A 73 -12.04 -6.39 4.92
CA LEU A 73 -12.52 -7.48 4.08
C LEU A 73 -14.01 -7.78 4.29
N ASP A 74 -14.45 -7.91 5.54
CA ASP A 74 -15.84 -8.26 5.85
C ASP A 74 -16.81 -7.19 5.35
N LYS A 75 -16.48 -5.91 5.59
CA LYS A 75 -17.30 -4.79 5.11
C LYS A 75 -17.28 -4.63 3.59
N ILE A 76 -16.13 -4.90 2.93
CA ILE A 76 -16.02 -4.90 1.47
C ILE A 76 -16.87 -6.04 0.90
N LEU A 77 -16.79 -7.22 1.48
CA LEU A 77 -17.59 -8.37 1.06
C LEU A 77 -19.10 -8.10 1.23
N GLU A 78 -19.50 -7.48 2.32
CA GLU A 78 -20.88 -7.05 2.56
C GLU A 78 -21.36 -6.09 1.46
N GLN A 79 -20.56 -5.06 1.11
CA GLN A 79 -20.89 -4.13 0.04
C GLN A 79 -20.99 -4.85 -1.31
N VAL A 80 -20.03 -5.73 -1.62
CA VAL A 80 -20.05 -6.53 -2.85
C VAL A 80 -21.31 -7.38 -2.95
N LYS A 81 -21.74 -8.03 -1.85
CA LYS A 81 -22.97 -8.83 -1.78
C LYS A 81 -24.26 -8.01 -2.00
N ASN A 82 -24.27 -6.74 -1.61
CA ASN A 82 -25.40 -5.85 -1.86
C ASN A 82 -25.62 -5.58 -3.35
N PHE A 83 -24.56 -5.62 -4.16
CA PHE A 83 -24.62 -5.47 -5.61
C PHE A 83 -24.87 -6.80 -6.34
N LYS A 84 -24.21 -7.87 -5.86
CA LYS A 84 -24.33 -9.20 -6.45
C LYS A 84 -24.33 -10.26 -5.34
N PRO A 85 -25.50 -10.72 -4.89
CA PRO A 85 -25.64 -11.67 -3.76
C PRO A 85 -24.96 -13.03 -3.97
N SER A 86 -24.70 -13.42 -5.23
CA SER A 86 -24.02 -14.67 -5.56
C SER A 86 -22.53 -14.66 -5.18
N LEU A 87 -21.92 -13.49 -5.00
CA LEU A 87 -20.50 -13.36 -4.67
C LEU A 87 -20.24 -13.60 -3.19
N ASN A 88 -19.53 -14.68 -2.89
CA ASN A 88 -19.28 -15.12 -1.53
C ASN A 88 -17.81 -14.95 -1.09
N ARG A 89 -16.90 -14.72 -2.03
CA ARG A 89 -15.46 -14.66 -1.77
C ARG A 89 -14.79 -13.54 -2.57
N ILE A 90 -13.78 -12.93 -1.96
CA ILE A 90 -12.89 -11.96 -2.61
C ILE A 90 -11.47 -12.48 -2.53
N GLU A 91 -10.79 -12.52 -3.65
CA GLU A 91 -9.36 -12.80 -3.76
C GLU A 91 -8.61 -11.52 -4.14
N PHE A 92 -7.40 -11.35 -3.61
CA PHE A 92 -6.56 -10.19 -3.94
C PHE A 92 -5.33 -10.64 -4.74
N LYS A 93 -5.14 -10.00 -5.90
CA LYS A 93 -3.96 -10.15 -6.75
C LYS A 93 -3.11 -8.89 -6.67
N ILE A 94 -1.80 -9.05 -6.52
CA ILE A 94 -0.88 -7.92 -6.58
C ILE A 94 -0.69 -7.56 -8.04
N ILE A 95 -0.94 -6.28 -8.37
CA ILE A 95 -0.72 -5.72 -9.71
C ILE A 95 0.43 -4.74 -9.58
N GLU A 96 1.60 -5.10 -10.12
CA GLU A 96 2.69 -4.16 -10.27
C GLU A 96 2.35 -3.24 -11.44
N GLU A 97 2.33 -1.93 -11.21
CA GLU A 97 2.29 -0.95 -12.30
C GLU A 97 3.59 -1.08 -13.10
N ASN A 98 3.53 -1.79 -14.21
CA ASN A 98 4.63 -1.89 -15.17
C ASN A 98 4.95 -0.51 -15.74
N LYS A 99 5.98 0.14 -15.21
CA LYS A 99 6.80 1.02 -16.02
C LYS A 99 7.62 0.13 -16.95
N GLN A 100 7.32 0.27 -18.24
CA GLN A 100 7.96 -0.42 -19.35
C GLN A 100 9.45 -0.64 -19.12
N ASN A 101 9.88 -1.92 -19.01
CA ASN A 101 10.90 -2.50 -19.87
C ASN A 101 10.99 -4.01 -19.61
N GLN A 102 11.01 -4.73 -20.72
CA GLN A 102 10.96 -6.17 -20.85
C GLN A 102 12.18 -6.84 -20.22
N GLU A 103 11.92 -7.89 -19.42
CA GLU A 103 12.64 -9.15 -19.54
C GLU A 103 11.79 -10.25 -18.90
N ILE A 104 11.41 -11.20 -19.75
CA ILE A 104 10.67 -12.41 -19.39
C ILE A 104 11.62 -13.29 -18.59
N ILE A 105 11.51 -13.27 -17.27
CA ILE A 105 12.14 -14.29 -16.43
C ILE A 105 11.10 -15.38 -16.17
N LYS A 106 11.40 -16.58 -16.70
CA LYS A 106 10.65 -17.82 -16.53
C LYS A 106 10.43 -18.08 -15.04
N ILE A 107 9.15 -18.10 -14.63
CA ILE A 107 8.72 -18.44 -13.28
C ILE A 107 8.53 -19.96 -13.23
N ASP A 108 9.64 -20.69 -13.07
CA ASP A 108 9.60 -22.13 -12.81
C ASP A 108 10.77 -22.58 -11.92
N GLU A 109 11.08 -21.88 -10.85
CA GLU A 109 11.95 -22.42 -9.78
C GLU A 109 11.97 -21.51 -8.55
N LEU A 110 10.87 -21.37 -7.82
CA LEU A 110 10.91 -20.67 -6.51
C LEU A 110 9.99 -21.32 -5.46
N ASN A 111 10.01 -22.66 -5.42
CA ASN A 111 9.55 -23.42 -4.26
C ASN A 111 10.76 -23.91 -3.42
N LYS A 112 11.70 -23.05 -3.15
CA LYS A 112 12.63 -23.23 -2.03
C LYS A 112 12.33 -22.15 -1.02
N VAL A 113 11.73 -22.57 0.09
CA VAL A 113 11.67 -21.78 1.33
C VAL A 113 13.10 -21.63 1.83
N THR A 114 13.84 -20.73 1.23
CA THR A 114 15.07 -20.20 1.82
C THR A 114 14.63 -19.19 2.87
N GLU A 115 15.01 -19.43 4.09
CA GLU A 115 14.90 -18.48 5.19
C GLU A 115 15.47 -17.14 4.74
N ILE A 116 14.57 -16.21 4.41
CA ILE A 116 14.93 -14.83 4.08
C ILE A 116 15.18 -14.14 5.41
N LYS A 117 16.27 -14.50 6.09
CA LYS A 117 16.64 -13.88 7.37
C LYS A 117 17.30 -12.52 7.20
N ASP A 118 17.93 -12.21 6.07
CA ASP A 118 18.75 -10.99 5.95
C ASP A 118 18.43 -10.08 4.75
N SER A 119 17.71 -10.52 3.74
CA SER A 119 17.43 -9.68 2.55
C SER A 119 16.27 -8.70 2.74
N ILE A 120 15.45 -8.88 3.80
CA ILE A 120 14.31 -8.00 4.09
C ILE A 120 14.76 -6.70 4.78
N LEU A 121 15.96 -6.64 5.30
CA LEU A 121 16.46 -5.56 6.16
C LEU A 121 17.39 -4.57 5.46
N ASN A 122 17.74 -4.75 4.19
CA ASN A 122 18.47 -3.74 3.44
C ASN A 122 17.54 -2.60 2.99
N TYR A 123 17.11 -1.79 3.97
CA TYR A 123 16.11 -0.73 3.78
C TYR A 123 16.68 0.57 3.24
N ASN A 124 17.97 0.79 3.30
CA ASN A 124 18.62 2.02 2.87
C ASN A 124 18.82 2.05 1.35
N ARG A 125 17.72 2.08 0.61
CA ARG A 125 17.78 2.42 -0.82
C ARG A 125 17.72 3.92 -1.00
N LEU A 126 18.73 4.61 -0.47
CA LEU A 126 18.96 6.00 -0.82
C LEU A 126 19.34 6.07 -2.30
N ASN A 127 18.66 6.93 -3.06
CA ASN A 127 18.95 7.14 -4.46
C ASN A 127 20.04 8.21 -4.59
N PRO A 128 21.26 7.88 -5.09
CA PRO A 128 22.36 8.83 -5.21
C PRO A 128 22.03 10.07 -6.06
N ASN A 129 21.06 9.96 -6.96
CA ASN A 129 20.63 11.06 -7.81
C ASN A 129 19.75 12.10 -7.09
N LEU A 130 19.19 11.75 -5.92
CA LEU A 130 18.34 12.65 -5.13
C LEU A 130 19.16 13.26 -3.98
N ASN A 131 20.17 14.03 -4.31
CA ASN A 131 21.04 14.73 -3.37
C ASN A 131 20.71 16.24 -3.31
N PHE A 132 21.39 16.99 -2.43
CA PHE A 132 21.14 18.43 -2.31
C PHE A 132 21.53 19.24 -3.55
N ASP A 133 22.50 18.78 -4.34
CA ASP A 133 22.99 19.50 -5.51
C ASP A 133 22.02 19.39 -6.69
N SER A 134 21.33 18.24 -6.80
CA SER A 134 20.31 18.02 -7.82
C SER A 134 18.93 18.59 -7.44
N PHE A 135 18.77 19.14 -6.22
CA PHE A 135 17.51 19.68 -5.77
C PHE A 135 17.19 21.02 -6.39
N ILE A 136 16.05 21.13 -7.07
CA ILE A 136 15.61 22.39 -7.70
C ILE A 136 15.00 23.29 -6.63
N LYS A 137 15.74 24.36 -6.30
CA LYS A 137 15.34 25.38 -5.34
C LYS A 137 14.31 26.34 -5.95
N GLY A 138 13.25 26.64 -5.21
CA GLY A 138 12.23 27.64 -5.55
C GLY A 138 11.75 28.38 -4.31
N LYS A 139 10.96 29.43 -4.49
CA LYS A 139 10.43 30.23 -3.36
C LYS A 139 9.59 29.38 -2.38
N SER A 140 8.87 28.37 -2.87
CA SER A 140 7.98 27.53 -2.06
C SER A 140 8.71 26.49 -1.22
N ASN A 141 9.95 26.10 -1.56
CA ASN A 141 10.68 25.02 -0.90
C ASN A 141 12.01 25.46 -0.27
N ASP A 142 12.35 26.76 -0.33
CA ASP A 142 13.61 27.31 0.20
C ASP A 142 13.76 27.07 1.70
N ILE A 143 12.71 27.30 2.47
CA ILE A 143 12.69 27.07 3.91
C ILE A 143 12.94 25.59 4.21
N ALA A 144 12.25 24.67 3.52
CA ALA A 144 12.42 23.24 3.71
C ALA A 144 13.86 22.79 3.38
N LEU A 145 14.44 23.30 2.27
CA LEU A 145 15.82 23.03 1.89
C LEU A 145 16.79 23.53 2.97
N SER A 146 16.60 24.75 3.47
CA SER A 146 17.47 25.37 4.47
C SER A 146 17.47 24.57 5.77
N TYR A 147 16.29 24.16 6.28
CA TYR A 147 16.22 23.32 7.48
C TYR A 147 16.73 21.89 7.25
N SER A 148 16.55 21.34 6.08
CA SER A 148 17.12 20.04 5.73
C SER A 148 18.66 20.03 5.80
N LYS A 149 19.30 21.11 5.34
CA LYS A 149 20.76 21.29 5.50
C LYS A 149 21.18 21.50 6.96
N LYS A 150 20.46 22.33 7.71
CA LYS A 150 20.72 22.56 9.15
C LYS A 150 20.61 21.29 10.00
N VAL A 151 19.66 20.39 9.67
CA VAL A 151 19.55 19.08 10.34
C VAL A 151 20.80 18.24 10.11
N CYS A 152 21.40 18.31 8.91
CA CYS A 152 22.64 17.58 8.65
C CYS A 152 23.83 18.12 9.45
N GLU A 153 23.85 19.43 9.75
CA GLU A 153 24.89 20.06 10.57
C GLU A 153 24.70 19.77 12.07
N HIS A 154 23.44 19.77 12.54
CA HIS A 154 23.08 19.66 13.96
C HIS A 154 21.86 18.77 14.18
N ILE A 155 22.03 17.46 14.09
CA ILE A 155 20.94 16.46 14.14
C ILE A 155 20.07 16.60 15.41
N SER A 156 20.69 16.75 16.58
CA SER A 156 19.96 16.82 17.86
C SER A 156 19.16 18.10 18.05
N ARG A 157 19.55 19.20 17.39
CA ARG A 157 18.94 20.51 17.58
C ARG A 157 17.61 20.66 16.84
N TYR A 158 17.45 19.96 15.71
CA TYR A 158 16.30 20.05 14.83
C TYR A 158 15.58 18.70 14.72
N ASN A 159 15.32 18.07 15.85
CA ASN A 159 14.66 16.77 15.95
C ASN A 159 13.38 16.88 16.80
N PRO A 160 12.22 16.49 16.27
CA PRO A 160 11.99 15.97 14.91
C PRO A 160 11.92 17.07 13.85
N LEU A 161 12.39 16.80 12.63
CA LEU A 161 12.09 17.60 11.45
C LEU A 161 10.89 16.99 10.71
N TYR A 162 9.84 17.78 10.53
CA TYR A 162 8.66 17.39 9.76
C TYR A 162 8.51 18.26 8.51
N ILE A 163 8.54 17.61 7.33
CA ILE A 163 8.41 18.26 6.02
C ILE A 163 7.04 17.95 5.45
N CYS A 164 6.18 18.98 5.31
CA CYS A 164 4.86 18.85 4.72
C CYS A 164 4.70 19.74 3.49
N GLY A 165 3.77 19.37 2.62
CA GLY A 165 3.47 20.15 1.40
C GLY A 165 2.78 19.30 0.33
N GLY A 166 2.36 19.94 -0.75
CA GLY A 166 1.68 19.31 -1.89
C GLY A 166 2.52 18.24 -2.60
N VAL A 167 1.87 17.50 -3.48
CA VAL A 167 2.52 16.50 -4.32
C VAL A 167 3.50 17.19 -5.28
N GLY A 168 4.66 16.55 -5.56
CA GLY A 168 5.64 17.06 -6.51
C GLY A 168 6.59 18.15 -5.99
N LEU A 169 6.46 18.60 -4.74
CA LEU A 169 7.32 19.66 -4.17
C LEU A 169 8.69 19.18 -3.68
N GLY A 170 9.06 17.93 -3.90
CA GLY A 170 10.39 17.40 -3.59
C GLY A 170 10.58 16.91 -2.16
N LYS A 171 9.51 16.60 -1.39
CA LYS A 171 9.62 16.07 -0.02
C LYS A 171 10.52 14.84 0.06
N THR A 172 10.23 13.80 -0.70
CA THR A 172 11.04 12.57 -0.79
C THR A 172 12.48 12.86 -1.22
N HIS A 173 12.70 13.83 -2.12
CA HIS A 173 14.03 14.26 -2.54
C HIS A 173 14.82 14.82 -1.36
N LEU A 174 14.24 15.74 -0.58
CA LEU A 174 14.89 16.32 0.60
C LEU A 174 15.20 15.26 1.67
N LEU A 175 14.26 14.36 1.95
CA LEU A 175 14.49 13.24 2.89
C LEU A 175 15.64 12.35 2.44
N ASN A 176 15.68 12.03 1.15
CA ASN A 176 16.76 11.24 0.57
C ASN A 176 18.11 11.98 0.62
N ALA A 177 18.14 13.28 0.32
CA ALA A 177 19.33 14.12 0.39
C ALA A 177 19.89 14.20 1.83
N ILE A 178 19.03 14.32 2.84
CA ILE A 178 19.41 14.24 4.25
C ILE A 178 20.06 12.89 4.53
N GLY A 179 19.43 11.80 4.13
CA GLY A 179 19.93 10.45 4.33
C GLY A 179 21.30 10.24 3.69
N LEU A 180 21.50 10.66 2.44
CA LEU A 180 22.77 10.60 1.73
C LEU A 180 23.88 11.40 2.43
N ASN A 181 23.55 12.58 2.95
CA ASN A 181 24.52 13.43 3.62
C ASN A 181 24.97 12.82 4.96
N LEU A 182 24.04 12.20 5.70
CA LEU A 182 24.31 11.70 7.03
C LEU A 182 24.86 10.26 7.08
N GLN A 183 24.67 9.45 6.04
CA GLN A 183 25.01 8.02 6.06
C GLN A 183 26.47 7.69 6.27
N ASN A 184 27.39 8.62 5.96
CA ASN A 184 28.84 8.37 6.11
C ASN A 184 29.28 8.31 7.58
N ASN A 185 28.60 9.08 8.44
CA ASN A 185 28.97 9.22 9.86
C ASN A 185 27.91 8.68 10.82
N ASN A 186 26.76 8.26 10.31
CA ASN A 186 25.61 7.85 11.12
C ASN A 186 25.01 6.57 10.57
N ASN A 187 24.42 5.76 11.47
CA ASN A 187 23.56 4.66 11.06
C ASN A 187 22.17 5.20 10.67
N VAL A 188 22.00 5.51 9.38
CA VAL A 188 20.78 6.07 8.83
C VAL A 188 19.84 4.97 8.40
N MET A 189 18.60 5.01 8.85
CA MET A 189 17.51 4.16 8.38
C MET A 189 16.48 5.01 7.63
N PHE A 190 16.33 4.73 6.33
CA PHE A 190 15.34 5.35 5.47
C PHE A 190 14.24 4.34 5.08
N ILE A 191 12.99 4.62 5.43
CA ILE A 191 11.86 3.70 5.22
C ILE A 191 10.59 4.48 4.84
N SER A 192 9.75 3.91 3.98
CA SER A 192 8.40 4.44 3.80
C SER A 192 7.50 4.05 4.98
N ALA A 193 6.55 4.93 5.32
CA ALA A 193 5.57 4.66 6.37
C ALA A 193 4.78 3.37 6.11
N GLU A 194 4.49 3.06 4.86
CA GLU A 194 3.85 1.81 4.45
C GLU A 194 4.67 0.58 4.88
N ARG A 195 5.97 0.59 4.62
CA ARG A 195 6.88 -0.50 4.99
C ARG A 195 7.07 -0.63 6.48
N PHE A 196 7.21 0.50 7.17
CA PHE A 196 7.27 0.54 8.62
C PHE A 196 6.04 -0.15 9.23
N MET A 197 4.84 0.22 8.75
CA MET A 197 3.59 -0.37 9.20
C MET A 197 3.48 -1.88 8.92
N TYR A 198 3.95 -2.33 7.77
CA TYR A 198 3.99 -3.75 7.46
C TYR A 198 4.79 -4.53 8.52
N HIS A 199 5.99 -4.05 8.86
CA HIS A 199 6.83 -4.69 9.87
C HIS A 199 6.24 -4.60 11.26
N PHE A 200 5.63 -3.48 11.60
CA PHE A 200 4.93 -3.28 12.86
C PHE A 200 3.80 -4.30 13.05
N ILE A 201 2.91 -4.42 12.08
CA ILE A 201 1.80 -5.38 12.14
C ILE A 201 2.30 -6.82 12.17
N LYS A 202 3.33 -7.13 11.38
CA LYS A 202 3.94 -8.46 11.35
C LYS A 202 4.52 -8.83 12.71
N SER A 203 5.18 -7.88 13.40
CA SER A 203 5.74 -8.11 14.74
C SER A 203 4.67 -8.28 15.81
N ILE A 204 3.55 -7.56 15.72
CA ILE A 204 2.38 -7.79 16.60
C ILE A 204 1.84 -9.21 16.40
N LYS A 205 1.60 -9.64 15.15
CA LYS A 205 1.09 -10.99 14.86
C LYS A 205 2.03 -12.11 15.32
N LYS A 206 3.33 -11.84 15.40
CA LYS A 206 4.36 -12.79 15.85
C LYS A 206 4.69 -12.67 17.34
N ASN A 207 4.06 -11.76 18.09
CA ASN A 207 4.44 -11.40 19.47
C ASN A 207 5.93 -11.02 19.60
N ASP A 208 6.50 -10.36 18.59
CA ASP A 208 7.93 -10.05 18.48
C ASP A 208 8.19 -8.53 18.50
N MET A 209 7.44 -7.81 19.33
CA MET A 209 7.52 -6.35 19.43
C MET A 209 8.83 -5.86 20.04
N VAL A 210 9.49 -6.67 20.88
CA VAL A 210 10.77 -6.30 21.49
C VAL A 210 11.84 -6.19 20.41
N ASN A 211 12.02 -7.23 19.60
CA ASN A 211 12.99 -7.24 18.52
C ASN A 211 12.70 -6.15 17.46
N PHE A 212 11.41 -5.90 17.19
CA PHE A 212 11.01 -4.80 16.31
C PHE A 212 11.48 -3.44 16.83
N LYS A 213 11.23 -3.13 18.11
CA LYS A 213 11.67 -1.87 18.72
C LYS A 213 13.18 -1.75 18.73
N ASP A 214 13.88 -2.80 19.12
CA ASP A 214 15.34 -2.82 19.19
C ASP A 214 16.00 -2.65 17.84
N PHE A 215 15.39 -3.20 16.79
CA PHE A 215 15.85 -3.01 15.43
C PHE A 215 15.83 -1.52 15.01
N PHE A 216 14.70 -0.83 15.22
CA PHE A 216 14.62 0.59 14.85
C PHE A 216 15.41 1.51 15.75
N ARG A 217 15.61 1.16 17.02
CA ARG A 217 16.41 1.92 17.98
C ARG A 217 17.92 1.86 17.71
N LYS A 218 18.40 0.90 16.92
CA LYS A 218 19.80 0.82 16.51
C LYS A 218 20.21 1.91 15.52
N SER A 219 19.27 2.56 14.86
CA SER A 219 19.57 3.67 13.97
C SER A 219 19.81 4.96 14.78
N SER A 220 20.87 5.70 14.43
CA SER A 220 21.10 7.04 14.97
C SER A 220 20.26 8.11 14.28
N VAL A 221 19.86 7.86 13.04
CA VAL A 221 18.98 8.72 12.25
C VAL A 221 17.87 7.86 11.63
N PHE A 222 16.64 8.21 11.92
CA PHE A 222 15.46 7.51 11.41
C PHE A 222 14.64 8.44 10.53
N ILE A 223 14.47 8.09 9.26
CA ILE A 223 13.76 8.88 8.24
C ILE A 223 12.56 8.08 7.76
N ILE A 224 11.37 8.65 7.91
CA ILE A 224 10.12 8.06 7.42
C ILE A 224 9.56 8.93 6.30
N ASP A 225 9.36 8.34 5.13
CA ASP A 225 8.65 9.00 4.03
C ASP A 225 7.18 8.60 3.99
N ASP A 226 6.35 9.47 3.40
CA ASP A 226 4.92 9.23 3.18
C ASP A 226 4.11 8.93 4.46
N ILE A 227 4.36 9.70 5.53
CA ILE A 227 3.74 9.50 6.86
C ILE A 227 2.20 9.55 6.85
N GLN A 228 1.58 10.13 5.81
CA GLN A 228 0.13 10.15 5.66
C GLN A 228 -0.50 8.74 5.64
N PHE A 229 0.26 7.71 5.31
CA PHE A 229 -0.22 6.32 5.38
C PHE A 229 -0.39 5.79 6.82
N ILE A 230 0.11 6.51 7.83
CA ILE A 230 -0.09 6.18 9.26
C ILE A 230 -1.24 7.00 9.86
N SER A 231 -1.60 8.14 9.25
CA SER A 231 -2.64 9.05 9.72
C SER A 231 -4.03 8.38 9.70
N GLY A 232 -4.88 8.71 10.66
CA GLY A 232 -6.23 8.14 10.81
C GLY A 232 -6.32 6.84 11.63
N LYS A 233 -5.29 6.49 12.40
CA LYS A 233 -5.24 5.30 13.24
C LYS A 233 -4.99 5.67 14.70
N GLU A 234 -6.07 5.91 15.44
CA GLU A 234 -6.03 6.25 16.87
C GLU A 234 -5.25 5.23 17.74
N SER A 235 -5.06 4.00 17.24
CA SER A 235 -4.32 2.94 17.95
C SER A 235 -2.80 2.97 17.76
N LEU A 236 -2.25 3.98 17.06
CA LEU A 236 -0.83 4.05 16.68
C LEU A 236 -0.15 5.39 17.01
N GLN A 237 -0.90 6.29 17.67
CA GLN A 237 -0.37 7.55 18.20
C GLN A 237 0.25 7.39 19.57
#